data_10d2a282a8196793c48fbf5ece9d85d4
#
_entry.id   10d2a282a8196793c48fbf5ece9d85d4
#
_cell.length_a   1.000
_cell.length_b   1.000
_cell.length_c   1.000
_cell.angle_alpha   90.00
_cell.angle_beta   90.00
_cell.angle_gamma   90.00
#
_symmetry.space_group_name_H-M   'P 1'
#
loop_
_entity.id
_entity.type
_entity.pdbx_description
1 polymer ?
#
loop_
_entity_poly.entity_id
_entity_poly.type
_entity_poly.pdbx_seq_one_letter_code
_entity_poly.pdbx_strand_id
1 'polypeptide(L)'
;MLNSEQFWEDQTQSFRYTAALNEGKTKDQVRVIANIDPQAVALLNQLVKQTDAEIVVSSTWRSDWNIQYLLRYAGVKKYMYGITPFSKDRHRGTEIKEWLDDHPEVTNYVILDDDNDMLEEQMDNLVQTHWLTGLTIDNVKQAINILNDVGNQS
;
A
#
# COMPACT_ATOMS: atom_id res chain seq x y z
N MET A 1 4.89 2.08 -2.64
CA MET A 1 4.71 2.31 -1.21
C MET A 1 5.44 1.29 -0.33
N LEU A 2 5.20 -0.02 -0.46
CA LEU A 2 5.87 -1.06 0.35
C LEU A 2 7.26 -1.46 -0.14
N ASN A 3 7.70 -0.94 -1.25
CA ASN A 3 9.05 -1.06 -1.79
C ASN A 3 9.62 0.33 -2.08
N SER A 4 10.93 0.44 -2.05
CA SER A 4 11.65 1.68 -2.35
C SER A 4 12.94 1.36 -3.10
N GLU A 5 13.48 2.31 -3.82
CA GLU A 5 14.77 2.13 -4.50
C GLU A 5 15.90 1.94 -3.50
N GLN A 6 15.88 2.65 -2.38
CA GLN A 6 16.85 2.47 -1.31
C GLN A 6 16.86 1.03 -0.77
N PHE A 7 15.68 0.41 -0.63
CA PHE A 7 15.58 -1.00 -0.26
C PHE A 7 16.19 -1.92 -1.30
N TRP A 8 16.04 -1.60 -2.59
CA TRP A 8 16.61 -2.37 -3.69
C TRP A 8 18.13 -2.25 -3.80
N GLU A 9 18.70 -1.08 -3.47
CA GLU A 9 20.13 -0.83 -3.50
C GLU A 9 20.88 -1.40 -2.28
N ASP A 10 20.16 -1.75 -1.22
CA ASP A 10 20.75 -2.36 -0.03
C ASP A 10 21.29 -3.76 -0.36
N GLN A 11 22.58 -3.98 -0.08
CA GLN A 11 23.20 -5.31 -0.22
C GLN A 11 22.49 -6.39 0.59
N THR A 12 21.82 -6.02 1.67
CA THR A 12 20.99 -6.91 2.50
C THR A 12 19.87 -7.54 1.69
N GLN A 13 19.27 -6.83 0.76
CA GLN A 13 18.20 -7.34 -0.09
C GLN A 13 18.70 -8.44 -1.03
N SER A 14 19.86 -8.24 -1.68
CA SER A 14 20.47 -9.26 -2.56
C SER A 14 20.79 -10.52 -1.77
N PHE A 15 21.30 -10.38 -0.54
CA PHE A 15 21.55 -11.50 0.36
C PHE A 15 20.26 -12.24 0.74
N ARG A 16 19.21 -11.52 1.09
CA ARG A 16 17.89 -12.09 1.44
C ARG A 16 17.28 -12.85 0.28
N TYR A 17 17.38 -12.31 -0.93
CA TYR A 17 16.90 -12.97 -2.14
C TYR A 17 17.63 -14.31 -2.38
N THR A 18 18.96 -14.29 -2.31
CA THR A 18 19.79 -15.49 -2.48
C THR A 18 19.51 -16.53 -1.40
N ALA A 19 19.37 -16.09 -0.12
CA ALA A 19 19.03 -16.98 0.98
C ALA A 19 17.66 -17.63 0.78
N ALA A 20 16.66 -16.86 0.36
CA ALA A 20 15.32 -17.38 0.10
C ALA A 20 15.30 -18.44 -1.03
N LEU A 21 16.06 -18.25 -2.09
CA LEU A 21 16.21 -19.25 -3.14
C LEU A 21 16.83 -20.54 -2.61
N ASN A 22 17.85 -20.43 -1.75
CA ASN A 22 18.54 -21.59 -1.15
C ASN A 22 17.69 -22.33 -0.12
N GLU A 23 16.72 -21.66 0.51
CA GLU A 23 15.78 -22.26 1.45
C GLU A 23 14.59 -22.96 0.79
N GLY A 24 14.53 -23.04 -0.51
CA GLY A 24 13.47 -23.72 -1.25
C GLY A 24 12.13 -22.97 -1.21
N LYS A 25 12.15 -21.65 -1.08
CA LYS A 25 10.96 -20.79 -1.14
C LYS A 25 10.28 -20.89 -2.50
N THR A 26 8.95 -20.73 -2.51
CA THR A 26 8.17 -20.65 -3.75
C THR A 26 8.50 -19.35 -4.50
N LYS A 27 8.20 -19.30 -5.82
CA LYS A 27 8.37 -18.08 -6.63
C LYS A 27 7.66 -16.87 -6.04
N ASP A 28 6.45 -17.06 -5.54
CA ASP A 28 5.67 -15.99 -4.91
C ASP A 28 6.32 -15.50 -3.62
N GLN A 29 6.82 -16.40 -2.79
CA GLN A 29 7.55 -16.04 -1.57
C GLN A 29 8.83 -15.28 -1.88
N VAL A 30 9.60 -15.72 -2.86
CA VAL A 30 10.81 -15.02 -3.31
C VAL A 30 10.45 -13.62 -3.84
N ARG A 31 9.37 -13.50 -4.62
CA ARG A 31 8.89 -12.22 -5.13
C ARG A 31 8.55 -11.23 -4.00
N VAL A 32 7.87 -11.69 -2.95
CA VAL A 32 7.58 -10.85 -1.78
C VAL A 32 8.86 -10.41 -1.09
N ILE A 33 9.77 -11.33 -0.80
CA ILE A 33 11.05 -11.04 -0.13
C ILE A 33 11.87 -10.02 -0.92
N ALA A 34 11.86 -10.15 -2.25
CA ALA A 34 12.61 -9.28 -3.13
C ALA A 34 11.99 -7.89 -3.29
N ASN A 35 10.68 -7.74 -3.18
CA ASN A 35 10.00 -6.51 -3.56
C ASN A 35 9.34 -5.74 -2.42
N ILE A 36 9.16 -6.34 -1.25
CA ILE A 36 8.41 -5.70 -0.17
C ILE A 36 9.32 -5.45 1.03
N ASP A 37 9.42 -4.18 1.41
CA ASP A 37 10.18 -3.72 2.56
C ASP A 37 9.43 -4.08 3.86
N PRO A 38 10.02 -4.92 4.74
CA PRO A 38 9.42 -5.26 6.03
C PRO A 38 9.19 -4.07 6.95
N GLN A 39 10.01 -3.02 6.85
CA GLN A 39 9.83 -1.80 7.65
C GLN A 39 8.58 -1.04 7.21
N ALA A 40 8.36 -0.93 5.91
CA ALA A 40 7.14 -0.33 5.37
C ALA A 40 5.89 -1.12 5.78
N VAL A 41 5.97 -2.45 5.77
CA VAL A 41 4.88 -3.32 6.27
C VAL A 41 4.61 -3.09 7.76
N ALA A 42 5.65 -2.97 8.58
CA ALA A 42 5.50 -2.68 10.02
C ALA A 42 4.81 -1.33 10.25
N LEU A 43 5.16 -0.30 9.47
CA LEU A 43 4.55 1.02 9.52
C LEU A 43 3.08 0.99 9.06
N LEU A 44 2.77 0.25 8.00
CA LEU A 44 1.39 0.05 7.56
C LEU A 44 0.56 -0.65 8.65
N ASN A 45 1.08 -1.69 9.27
CA ASN A 45 0.41 -2.39 10.37
C ASN A 45 0.19 -1.45 11.58
N GLN A 46 1.12 -0.55 11.87
CA GLN A 46 0.97 0.46 12.91
C GLN A 46 -0.15 1.46 12.59
N LEU A 47 -0.20 1.97 11.36
CA LEU A 47 -1.26 2.84 10.87
C LEU A 47 -2.62 2.18 11.06
N VAL A 48 -2.79 0.98 10.53
CA VAL A 48 -4.05 0.23 10.63
C VAL A 48 -4.45 -0.04 12.07
N LYS A 49 -3.49 -0.41 12.93
CA LYS A 49 -3.76 -0.65 14.36
C LYS A 49 -4.27 0.60 15.09
N GLN A 50 -3.75 1.78 14.75
CA GLN A 50 -4.11 3.04 15.39
C GLN A 50 -5.44 3.62 14.89
N THR A 51 -5.83 3.33 13.67
CA THR A 51 -7.01 3.92 13.02
C THR A 51 -8.15 2.94 12.81
N ASP A 52 -7.89 1.64 12.97
CA ASP A 52 -8.78 0.54 12.55
C ASP A 52 -9.22 0.61 11.09
N ALA A 53 -8.43 1.29 10.25
CA ALA A 53 -8.72 1.43 8.82
C ALA A 53 -8.71 0.07 8.11
N GLU A 54 -9.55 -0.04 7.10
CA GLU A 54 -9.53 -1.15 6.16
C GLU A 54 -8.49 -0.91 5.06
N ILE A 55 -8.01 -2.00 4.45
CA ILE A 55 -7.03 -1.94 3.37
C ILE A 55 -7.69 -2.26 2.04
N VAL A 56 -7.59 -1.33 1.09
CA VAL A 56 -7.97 -1.53 -0.32
C VAL A 56 -6.72 -1.44 -1.18
N VAL A 57 -6.48 -2.44 -2.01
CA VAL A 57 -5.29 -2.50 -2.85
C VAL A 57 -5.56 -1.88 -4.20
N SER A 58 -4.84 -0.80 -4.52
CA SER A 58 -4.88 -0.11 -5.82
C SER A 58 -3.64 -0.37 -6.68
N SER A 59 -2.60 -0.99 -6.12
CA SER A 59 -1.38 -1.37 -6.83
C SER A 59 -1.66 -2.34 -7.99
N THR A 60 -0.80 -2.32 -9.01
CA THR A 60 -0.84 -3.31 -10.11
C THR A 60 -0.75 -4.77 -9.64
N TRP A 61 -0.21 -5.01 -8.45
CA TRP A 61 -0.21 -6.32 -7.82
C TRP A 61 -1.61 -6.88 -7.55
N ARG A 62 -2.66 -6.04 -7.56
CA ARG A 62 -4.05 -6.47 -7.41
C ARG A 62 -4.55 -7.39 -8.54
N SER A 63 -3.84 -7.42 -9.67
CA SER A 63 -4.11 -8.37 -10.76
C SER A 63 -3.72 -9.81 -10.40
N ASP A 64 -2.95 -9.98 -9.34
CA ASP A 64 -2.53 -11.29 -8.86
C ASP A 64 -3.69 -11.97 -8.13
N TRP A 65 -4.09 -13.16 -8.57
CA TRP A 65 -5.20 -13.90 -7.98
C TRP A 65 -4.97 -14.27 -6.51
N ASN A 66 -3.72 -14.30 -6.06
CA ASN A 66 -3.34 -14.63 -4.68
C ASN A 66 -2.83 -13.42 -3.88
N ILE A 67 -3.20 -12.19 -4.26
CA ILE A 67 -2.72 -10.95 -3.62
C ILE A 67 -2.89 -10.98 -2.08
N GLN A 68 -3.99 -11.54 -1.58
CA GLN A 68 -4.20 -11.66 -0.13
C GLN A 68 -3.14 -12.54 0.52
N TYR A 69 -2.76 -13.64 -0.12
CA TYR A 69 -1.68 -14.50 0.37
C TYR A 69 -0.34 -13.75 0.36
N LEU A 70 -0.02 -13.03 -0.71
CA LEU A 70 1.22 -12.25 -0.82
C LEU A 70 1.33 -11.20 0.28
N LEU A 71 0.25 -10.46 0.56
CA LEU A 71 0.20 -9.50 1.65
C LEU A 71 0.38 -10.15 3.02
N ARG A 72 -0.27 -11.27 3.26
CA ARG A 72 -0.10 -12.04 4.52
C ARG A 72 1.31 -12.55 4.68
N TYR A 73 1.88 -13.09 3.63
CA TYR A 73 3.28 -13.56 3.63
C TYR A 73 4.27 -12.40 3.87
N ALA A 74 3.99 -11.22 3.32
CA ALA A 74 4.76 -10.00 3.60
C ALA A 74 4.66 -9.51 5.05
N GLY A 75 3.69 -10.00 5.83
CA GLY A 75 3.48 -9.62 7.21
C GLY A 75 2.36 -8.59 7.45
N VAL A 76 1.57 -8.27 6.42
CA VAL A 76 0.38 -7.42 6.59
C VAL A 76 -0.66 -8.17 7.42
N LYS A 77 -1.03 -7.61 8.58
CA LYS A 77 -1.87 -8.29 9.57
C LYS A 77 -3.36 -8.20 9.28
N LYS A 78 -3.82 -7.05 8.77
CA LYS A 78 -5.23 -6.86 8.41
C LYS A 78 -5.51 -7.53 7.06
N TYR A 79 -6.65 -8.23 6.96
CA TYR A 79 -7.13 -8.70 5.66
C TYR A 79 -7.48 -7.50 4.77
N MET A 80 -7.21 -7.59 3.48
CA MET A 80 -7.68 -6.56 2.57
C MET A 80 -9.21 -6.60 2.48
N TYR A 81 -9.81 -5.43 2.48
CA TYR A 81 -11.25 -5.25 2.32
C TYR A 81 -11.67 -5.39 0.85
N GLY A 82 -10.80 -4.94 -0.08
CA GLY A 82 -11.07 -5.01 -1.49
C GLY A 82 -9.88 -4.62 -2.35
N ILE A 83 -10.15 -4.57 -3.64
CA ILE A 83 -9.23 -4.08 -4.68
C ILE A 83 -9.96 -3.07 -5.54
N THR A 84 -9.24 -2.06 -6.05
CA THR A 84 -9.81 -1.13 -7.02
C THR A 84 -9.96 -1.80 -8.40
N PRO A 85 -10.95 -1.40 -9.21
CA PRO A 85 -11.06 -1.87 -10.59
C PRO A 85 -9.89 -1.37 -11.44
N PHE A 86 -9.75 -1.89 -12.65
CA PHE A 86 -8.90 -1.31 -13.68
C PHE A 86 -9.78 -0.42 -14.59
N SER A 87 -9.55 0.88 -14.57
CA SER A 87 -10.21 1.81 -15.46
C SER A 87 -9.70 1.70 -16.89
N LYS A 88 -10.50 2.18 -17.85
CA LYS A 88 -10.10 2.18 -19.27
C LYS A 88 -8.91 3.08 -19.55
N ASP A 89 -8.84 4.21 -18.87
CA ASP A 89 -7.76 5.19 -18.98
C ASP A 89 -6.51 4.81 -18.15
N ARG A 90 -6.61 3.76 -17.32
CA ARG A 90 -5.54 3.34 -16.43
C ARG A 90 -5.07 4.41 -15.45
N HIS A 91 -5.92 5.40 -15.17
CA HIS A 91 -5.64 6.50 -14.27
C HIS A 91 -5.97 6.09 -12.83
N ARG A 92 -4.99 6.15 -11.94
CA ARG A 92 -5.13 5.70 -10.55
C ARG A 92 -6.28 6.39 -9.81
N GLY A 93 -6.37 7.71 -9.95
CA GLY A 93 -7.44 8.47 -9.31
C GLY A 93 -8.83 8.06 -9.78
N THR A 94 -9.01 7.75 -11.07
CA THR A 94 -10.27 7.23 -11.62
C THR A 94 -10.62 5.88 -11.01
N GLU A 95 -9.66 4.97 -10.91
CA GLU A 95 -9.86 3.64 -10.34
C GLU A 95 -10.28 3.69 -8.86
N ILE A 96 -9.65 4.59 -8.09
CA ILE A 96 -10.02 4.84 -6.68
C ILE A 96 -11.41 5.44 -6.59
N LYS A 97 -11.74 6.42 -7.45
CA LYS A 97 -13.06 7.04 -7.47
C LYS A 97 -14.16 6.02 -7.78
N GLU A 98 -13.97 5.21 -8.81
CA GLU A 98 -14.94 4.16 -9.19
C GLU A 98 -15.20 3.21 -8.01
N TRP A 99 -14.13 2.82 -7.29
CA TRP A 99 -14.26 1.97 -6.11
C TRP A 99 -15.04 2.68 -4.98
N LEU A 100 -14.74 3.95 -4.70
CA LEU A 100 -15.44 4.72 -3.66
C LEU A 100 -16.91 4.97 -4.02
N ASP A 101 -17.24 5.21 -5.28
CA ASP A 101 -18.61 5.39 -5.75
C ASP A 101 -19.46 4.11 -5.53
N ASP A 102 -18.83 2.94 -5.62
CA ASP A 102 -19.47 1.65 -5.34
C ASP A 102 -19.52 1.30 -3.84
N HIS A 103 -18.82 2.08 -2.99
CA HIS A 103 -18.73 1.86 -1.54
C HIS A 103 -19.12 3.12 -0.75
N PRO A 104 -20.40 3.55 -0.82
CA PRO A 104 -20.84 4.79 -0.15
C PRO A 104 -20.76 4.73 1.38
N GLU A 105 -20.58 3.55 1.97
CA GLU A 105 -20.31 3.37 3.39
C GLU A 105 -18.92 3.89 3.81
N VAL A 106 -17.99 4.05 2.87
CA VAL A 106 -16.66 4.62 3.14
C VAL A 106 -16.77 6.14 3.16
N THR A 107 -16.73 6.70 4.35
CA THR A 107 -16.88 8.16 4.57
C THR A 107 -15.57 8.90 4.70
N ASN A 108 -14.47 8.18 4.95
CA ASN A 108 -13.15 8.78 5.03
C ASN A 108 -12.10 7.78 4.52
N TYR A 109 -11.07 8.28 3.87
CA TYR A 109 -10.00 7.46 3.30
C TYR A 109 -8.69 8.22 3.22
N VAL A 110 -7.59 7.49 3.10
CA VAL A 110 -6.26 8.00 2.78
C VAL A 110 -5.66 7.18 1.64
N ILE A 111 -4.97 7.83 0.74
CA ILE A 111 -4.23 7.20 -0.34
C ILE A 111 -2.75 7.24 0.02
N LEU A 112 -2.08 6.09 -0.04
CA LEU A 112 -0.64 5.96 0.14
C LEU A 112 -0.04 5.55 -1.21
N ASP A 113 0.55 6.47 -1.92
CA ASP A 113 1.16 6.22 -3.24
C ASP A 113 2.40 7.08 -3.43
N ASP A 114 3.37 6.62 -4.21
CA ASP A 114 4.54 7.41 -4.58
C ASP A 114 4.29 8.27 -5.83
N ASP A 115 3.24 7.98 -6.56
CA ASP A 115 2.75 8.77 -7.68
C ASP A 115 1.66 9.75 -7.23
N ASN A 116 1.42 10.78 -8.01
CA ASN A 116 0.42 11.81 -7.78
C ASN A 116 -0.65 11.87 -8.89
N ASP A 117 -0.80 10.81 -9.67
CA ASP A 117 -1.82 10.73 -10.70
C ASP A 117 -3.22 10.49 -10.09
N MET A 118 -3.61 11.42 -9.22
CA MET A 118 -4.90 11.42 -8.51
C MET A 118 -5.81 12.51 -9.07
N LEU A 119 -7.12 12.36 -8.83
CA LEU A 119 -8.06 13.43 -9.14
C LEU A 119 -7.86 14.60 -8.18
N GLU A 120 -8.17 15.82 -8.62
CA GLU A 120 -8.01 17.03 -7.80
C GLU A 120 -8.71 16.90 -6.43
N GLU A 121 -9.90 16.34 -6.42
CA GLU A 121 -10.69 16.09 -5.22
C GLU A 121 -10.07 15.07 -4.23
N GLN A 122 -9.07 14.29 -4.68
CA GLN A 122 -8.39 13.27 -3.89
C GLN A 122 -7.06 13.77 -3.30
N MET A 123 -6.58 14.93 -3.73
CA MET A 123 -5.24 15.42 -3.36
C MET A 123 -5.10 15.66 -1.86
N ASP A 124 -6.15 16.10 -1.18
CA ASP A 124 -6.14 16.29 0.28
C ASP A 124 -6.12 14.96 1.07
N ASN A 125 -6.47 13.86 0.41
CA ASN A 125 -6.41 12.51 0.96
C ASN A 125 -5.15 11.76 0.57
N LEU A 126 -4.28 12.35 -0.27
CA LEU A 126 -3.04 11.73 -0.71
C LEU A 126 -1.91 12.01 0.29
N VAL A 127 -1.33 10.94 0.80
CA VAL A 127 0.00 10.96 1.43
C VAL A 127 0.97 10.41 0.40
N GLN A 128 1.62 11.32 -0.32
CA GLN A 128 2.60 10.94 -1.32
C GLN A 128 3.87 10.45 -0.64
N THR A 129 4.20 9.18 -0.86
CA THR A 129 5.45 8.61 -0.40
C THR A 129 6.57 8.93 -1.39
N HIS A 130 7.79 8.84 -0.95
CA HIS A 130 8.93 9.05 -1.85
C HIS A 130 9.38 7.71 -2.43
N TRP A 131 9.55 7.64 -3.75
CA TRP A 131 9.96 6.41 -4.46
C TRP A 131 11.27 5.81 -3.92
N LEU A 132 12.18 6.65 -3.40
CA LEU A 132 13.46 6.23 -2.85
C LEU A 132 13.31 5.62 -1.43
N THR A 133 12.51 6.24 -0.56
CA THR A 133 12.43 5.88 0.86
C THR A 133 11.18 5.05 1.20
N GLY A 134 10.19 5.02 0.34
CA GLY A 134 8.92 4.34 0.59
C GLY A 134 8.11 4.98 1.73
N LEU A 135 7.36 4.17 2.46
CA LEU A 135 6.55 4.62 3.59
C LEU A 135 7.43 4.97 4.79
N THR A 136 7.23 6.15 5.36
CA THR A 136 7.97 6.67 6.51
C THR A 136 7.07 6.89 7.72
N ILE A 137 7.67 7.13 8.90
CA ILE A 137 6.93 7.49 10.12
C ILE A 137 6.13 8.78 9.92
N ASP A 138 6.67 9.77 9.21
CA ASP A 138 5.97 11.02 8.95
C ASP A 138 4.77 10.82 8.02
N ASN A 139 4.89 9.94 7.03
CA ASN A 139 3.75 9.55 6.19
C ASN A 139 2.64 8.89 7.02
N VAL A 140 3.00 8.02 7.97
CA VAL A 140 2.04 7.38 8.88
C VAL A 140 1.32 8.43 9.72
N LYS A 141 2.03 9.42 10.28
CA LYS A 141 1.43 10.52 11.04
C LYS A 141 0.44 11.33 10.20
N GLN A 142 0.82 11.68 8.96
CA GLN A 142 -0.06 12.37 8.02
C GLN A 142 -1.32 11.55 7.74
N ALA A 143 -1.18 10.26 7.47
CA ALA A 143 -2.29 9.36 7.19
C ALA A 143 -3.25 9.24 8.39
N ILE A 144 -2.71 9.13 9.61
CA ILE A 144 -3.52 9.12 10.84
C ILE A 144 -4.31 10.41 10.98
N ASN A 145 -3.69 11.56 10.74
CA ASN A 145 -4.38 12.85 10.82
C ASN A 145 -5.53 12.94 9.82
N ILE A 146 -5.31 12.52 8.56
CA ILE A 146 -6.36 12.51 7.53
C ILE A 146 -7.51 11.59 7.95
N LEU A 147 -7.21 10.37 8.43
CA LEU A 147 -8.25 9.41 8.82
C LEU A 147 -9.01 9.84 10.09
N ASN A 148 -8.39 10.59 10.99
CA ASN A 148 -9.01 11.07 12.21
C ASN A 148 -9.71 12.43 12.05
N ASP A 149 -9.48 13.15 10.96
CA ASP A 149 -10.10 14.46 10.70
C ASP A 149 -11.55 14.32 10.16
N VAL A 150 -12.38 13.64 10.93
CA VAL A 150 -13.81 13.42 10.60
C VAL A 150 -14.66 14.69 10.82
N GLY A 151 -14.05 15.78 11.32
CA GLY A 151 -14.77 16.96 11.83
C GLY A 151 -14.89 18.14 10.86
N ASN A 152 -14.20 18.18 9.74
CA ASN A 152 -14.13 19.36 8.85
C ASN A 152 -14.71 19.16 7.44
N GLN A 153 -15.36 18.06 7.17
CA GLN A 153 -16.11 17.86 5.90
C GLN A 153 -17.60 18.11 6.11
N SER A 154 -17.90 19.30 6.56
CA SER A 154 -19.28 19.80 6.51
C SER A 154 -19.42 20.81 5.38
#